data_21755bdd5d8294fe0c83d7e75c11f615
#
_entry.id   21755bdd5d8294fe0c83d7e75c11f615
#
_cell.length_a   1.000
_cell.length_b   1.000
_cell.length_c   1.000
_cell.angle_alpha   90.00
_cell.angle_beta   90.00
_cell.angle_gamma   90.00
#
_symmetry.space_group_name_H-M   'P 1'
#
loop_
_entity.id
_entity.type
_entity.pdbx_description
1 polymer ?
#
loop_
_entity_poly.entity_id
_entity_poly.type
_entity_poly.pdbx_seq_one_letter_code
_entity_poly.pdbx_strand_id
1 'polypeptide(L)' 'MPETTFILRFTHCDSSEIEEQEHATADTAWEAFRLFAEPDSFEIYSRIELVEYNRVEDREYPLAQLTFPA' A
#
# COMPACT_ATOMS: atom_id res chain seq x y z
N MET A 1 -9.81 -19.51 3.13
CA MET A 1 -8.99 -18.43 2.58
C MET A 1 -9.87 -17.31 2.11
N PRO A 2 -9.61 -16.07 2.51
CA PRO A 2 -10.42 -14.97 2.03
C PRO A 2 -10.20 -14.76 0.52
N GLU A 3 -11.26 -14.43 -0.16
CA GLU A 3 -11.21 -14.15 -1.60
C GLU A 3 -10.49 -12.85 -1.89
N THR A 4 -10.39 -11.97 -0.89
CA THR A 4 -9.84 -10.64 -1.04
C THR A 4 -8.73 -10.43 -0.01
N THR A 5 -7.61 -9.87 -0.46
CA THR A 5 -6.56 -9.39 0.44
C THR A 5 -6.29 -7.94 0.14
N PHE A 6 -5.70 -7.24 1.11
CA PHE A 6 -5.38 -5.83 0.97
C PHE A 6 -3.86 -5.71 0.98
N ILE A 7 -3.33 -5.02 0.00
CA ILE A 7 -1.88 -4.91 -0.18
C ILE A 7 -1.48 -3.45 -0.08
N LEU A 8 -0.52 -3.18 0.81
CA LEU A 8 0.15 -1.90 0.85
C LEU A 8 1.42 -2.03 0.05
N ARG A 9 1.60 -1.13 -0.89
CA ARG A 9 2.77 -1.13 -1.77
C ARG A 9 3.55 0.16 -1.56
N PHE A 10 4.82 0.00 -1.20
CA PHE A 10 5.70 1.12 -0.89
C PHE A 10 6.79 1.21 -1.94
N THR A 11 6.93 2.37 -2.58
CA THR A 11 8.02 2.60 -3.52
C THR A 11 9.09 3.43 -2.82
N HIS A 12 10.32 2.92 -2.77
CA HIS A 12 11.43 3.62 -2.14
C HIS A 12 11.89 4.79 -3.00
N CYS A 13 12.27 5.88 -2.36
CA CYS A 13 12.71 7.06 -3.10
C CYS A 13 14.14 6.94 -3.62
N ASP A 14 14.94 6.07 -3.03
CA ASP A 14 16.36 5.94 -3.40
C ASP A 14 16.63 4.98 -4.54
N SER A 15 15.83 3.93 -4.69
CA SER A 15 16.19 2.82 -5.54
C SER A 15 15.08 2.29 -6.43
N SER A 16 13.91 2.85 -6.35
CA SER A 16 12.73 2.34 -7.06
C SER A 16 12.32 0.94 -6.62
N GLU A 17 12.88 0.43 -5.53
CA GLU A 17 12.44 -0.83 -4.98
C GLU A 17 11.01 -0.72 -4.46
N ILE A 18 10.27 -1.81 -4.60
CA ILE A 18 8.88 -1.86 -4.15
C ILE A 18 8.75 -2.92 -3.07
N GLU A 19 8.26 -2.51 -1.92
CA GLU A 19 7.91 -3.44 -0.84
C GLU A 19 6.41 -3.61 -0.82
N GLU A 20 5.97 -4.82 -0.47
CA GLU A 20 4.56 -5.09 -0.35
C GLU A 20 4.26 -5.71 1.00
N GLN A 21 3.13 -5.32 1.57
CA GLN A 21 2.68 -5.80 2.86
C GLN A 21 1.22 -6.24 2.71
N GLU A 22 0.94 -7.51 3.00
CA GLU A 22 -0.41 -8.03 2.87
C GLU A 22 -1.17 -7.95 4.19
N HIS A 23 -2.44 -7.62 4.09
CA HIS A 23 -3.35 -7.56 5.22
C HIS A 23 -4.62 -8.33 4.90
N ALA A 24 -5.11 -9.08 5.87
CA ALA A 24 -6.31 -9.90 5.68
C ALA A 24 -7.60 -9.07 5.71
N THR A 25 -7.58 -7.93 6.39
CA THR A 25 -8.77 -7.10 6.54
C THR A 25 -8.51 -5.67 6.09
N ALA A 26 -9.58 -4.99 5.69
CA ALA A 26 -9.51 -3.60 5.31
C ALA A 26 -9.08 -2.71 6.49
N ASP A 27 -9.57 -3.01 7.68
CA ASP A 27 -9.30 -2.19 8.86
C ASP A 27 -7.81 -2.13 9.16
N THR A 28 -7.13 -3.28 9.16
CA THR A 28 -5.69 -3.31 9.43
C THR A 28 -4.89 -2.65 8.32
N ALA A 29 -5.33 -2.80 7.08
CA ALA A 29 -4.67 -2.19 5.94
C ALA A 29 -4.78 -0.66 5.98
N TRP A 30 -5.96 -0.15 6.26
CA TRP A 30 -6.16 1.31 6.36
C TRP A 30 -5.41 1.91 7.53
N GLU A 31 -5.36 1.19 8.65
CA GLU A 31 -4.60 1.65 9.81
C GLU A 31 -3.11 1.75 9.47
N ALA A 32 -2.57 0.73 8.82
CA ALA A 32 -1.18 0.74 8.40
C ALA A 32 -0.92 1.86 7.37
N PHE A 33 -1.85 2.07 6.43
CA PHE A 33 -1.72 3.14 5.45
C PHE A 33 -1.60 4.50 6.14
N ARG A 34 -2.43 4.74 7.16
CA ARG A 34 -2.40 6.00 7.90
C ARG A 34 -1.07 6.20 8.64
N LEU A 35 -0.53 5.12 9.21
CA LEU A 35 0.74 5.20 9.92
C LEU A 35 1.89 5.58 8.97
N PHE A 36 1.88 5.02 7.77
CA PHE A 36 2.92 5.30 6.79
C PHE A 36 2.68 6.60 6.02
N ALA A 37 1.49 7.17 6.12
CA ALA A 37 1.17 8.45 5.48
C ALA A 37 1.66 9.66 6.29
N GLU A 38 2.43 9.42 7.35
CA GLU A 38 3.00 10.48 8.17
C GLU A 38 4.03 11.29 7.38
N PRO A 39 4.20 12.58 7.71
CA PRO A 39 5.11 13.44 6.95
C PRO A 39 6.54 12.92 6.83
N ASP A 40 7.01 12.19 7.85
CA ASP A 40 8.39 11.70 7.85
C ASP A 40 8.63 10.60 6.83
N SER A 41 7.58 9.97 6.34
CA SER A 41 7.71 8.86 5.39
C SER A 41 8.24 9.32 4.03
N PHE A 42 8.14 10.61 3.71
CA PHE A 42 8.65 11.11 2.44
C PHE A 42 10.18 10.95 2.32
N GLU A 43 10.87 10.80 3.43
CA GLU A 43 12.32 10.60 3.43
C GLU A 43 12.70 9.20 2.97
N ILE A 44 11.77 8.26 3.08
CA ILE A 44 12.02 6.85 2.77
C ILE A 44 11.28 6.44 1.50
N TYR A 45 10.04 6.86 1.36
CA TYR A 45 9.17 6.42 0.28
C TYR A 45 8.77 7.59 -0.61
N SER A 46 8.72 7.32 -1.91
CA SER A 46 8.21 8.30 -2.87
C SER A 46 6.72 8.10 -3.10
N ARG A 47 6.21 6.90 -2.84
CA ARG A 47 4.81 6.58 -3.11
C ARG A 47 4.34 5.44 -2.21
N ILE A 48 3.11 5.55 -1.73
CA ILE A 48 2.45 4.50 -0.97
C ILE A 48 1.08 4.27 -1.60
N GLU A 49 0.78 3.01 -1.89
CA GLU A 49 -0.50 2.64 -2.48
C GLU A 49 -1.19 1.59 -1.62
N LEU A 50 -2.52 1.68 -1.55
CA LEU A 50 -3.33 0.64 -0.93
C LEU A 50 -4.24 0.08 -2.02
N VAL A 51 -4.14 -1.22 -2.26
CA VAL A 51 -4.94 -1.89 -3.27
C VAL A 51 -5.67 -3.08 -2.65
N GLU A 52 -6.84 -3.37 -3.20
CA GLU A 52 -7.60 -4.55 -2.87
C GLU A 52 -7.36 -5.58 -3.96
N TYR A 53 -6.84 -6.75 -3.59
CA TYR A 53 -6.61 -7.81 -4.55
C TYR A 53 -7.68 -8.88 -4.42
N ASN A 54 -8.40 -9.13 -5.51
CA ASN A 54 -9.43 -10.16 -5.56
C ASN A 54 -8.85 -11.41 -6.21
N ARG A 55 -8.74 -12.49 -5.44
CA ARG A 55 -8.13 -13.73 -5.90
C ARG A 55 -8.94 -14.46 -6.96
N VAL A 56 -10.26 -14.35 -6.87
CA VAL A 56 -11.14 -15.04 -7.80
C VAL A 56 -11.04 -14.42 -9.18
N GLU A 57 -11.01 -13.09 -9.23
CA GLU A 57 -10.92 -12.35 -10.49
C GLU A 57 -9.49 -12.13 -10.94
N ASP A 58 -8.53 -12.34 -10.04
CA ASP A 58 -7.11 -12.03 -10.28
C ASP A 58 -6.94 -10.59 -10.72
N ARG A 59 -7.56 -9.66 -9.97
CA ARG A 59 -7.53 -8.23 -10.27
C ARG A 59 -7.27 -7.41 -9.04
N GLU A 60 -6.60 -6.29 -9.25
CA GLU A 60 -6.35 -5.31 -8.21
C GLU A 60 -7.25 -4.11 -8.41
N TYR A 61 -7.80 -3.61 -7.31
CA TYR A 61 -8.63 -2.41 -7.30
C TYR A 61 -7.95 -1.38 -6.43
N PRO A 62 -7.49 -0.25 -6.99
CA PRO A 62 -6.84 0.77 -6.18
C PRO A 62 -7.85 1.44 -5.25
N LEU A 63 -7.49 1.54 -3.98
CA LEU A 63 -8.33 2.15 -2.96
C LEU A 63 -7.82 3.53 -2.57
N ALA A 64 -6.50 3.66 -2.44
CA ALA A 64 -5.90 4.93 -2.04
C ALA A 64 -4.46 4.99 -2.54
N GLN A 65 -3.97 6.21 -2.69
CA GLN A 65 -2.61 6.44 -3.15
C GLN A 65 -2.12 7.76 -2.58
N LEU A 66 -0.87 7.76 -2.14
CA LEU A 66 -0.22 8.96 -1.67
C LEU A 66 1.14 9.05 -2.35
N THR A 67 1.40 10.16 -3.03
CA THR A 67 2.68 10.42 -3.67
C THR A 67 3.34 11.58 -2.95
N PHE A 68 4.55 11.37 -2.49
CA PHE A 68 5.28 12.40 -1.79
C PHE A 68 6.05 13.25 -2.80
N PRO A 69 6.08 14.56 -2.63
CA PRO A 69 6.86 15.40 -3.53
C PRO A 69 8.35 15.10 -3.40
N ALA A 70 9.01 15.15 -4.52
CA ALA A 70 10.46 14.90 -4.56
C ALA A 70 11.22 16.04 -3.88
#